data_feabfc91b0c28139d46fc6a89e16dfc8
#
_entry.id   feabfc91b0c28139d46fc6a89e16dfc8
#
_cell.length_a   1.000
_cell.length_b   1.000
_cell.length_c   1.000
_cell.angle_alpha   90.00
_cell.angle_beta   90.00
_cell.angle_gamma   90.00
#
_symmetry.space_group_name_H-M   'P 1'
#
loop_
_entity.id
_entity.type
_entity.pdbx_description
1 polymer ?
#
loop_
_entity_poly.entity_id
_entity_poly.type
_entity_poly.pdbx_seq_one_letter_code
_entity_poly.pdbx_strand_id
1 'polypeptide(L)'
;MIAIDPSVACILLAAGSARRFGGGKLFAPLNGLPLWQWAASRLEQAGFVSRYLVVNPGDQAQPTRSGWDRVENTSAEEGIASSIRTGVESASGRSRMVIALADMPFVDPGHLAALARSDGVVFTRFADGRPGCPAAFPAGALASLLQLRGDRGAAALCSTLGGTTKAPLDGGLTTFDVDRDADLSEAERMIRRNPRLSFLR
;
A
#
# COMPACT_ATOMS: atom_id res chain seq x y z
N MET A 1 -5.42 -20.29 -3.53
CA MET A 1 -4.76 -19.29 -2.68
C MET A 1 -5.13 -19.56 -1.23
N ILE A 2 -4.18 -19.59 -0.30
CA ILE A 2 -4.47 -19.80 1.14
C ILE A 2 -4.80 -18.42 1.71
N ALA A 3 -5.98 -18.25 2.31
CA ALA A 3 -6.38 -17.01 2.95
C ALA A 3 -5.38 -16.63 4.06
N ILE A 4 -5.11 -15.35 4.19
CA ILE A 4 -4.35 -14.78 5.30
C ILE A 4 -5.26 -14.77 6.53
N ASP A 5 -4.70 -15.09 7.70
CA ASP A 5 -5.43 -15.08 8.97
C ASP A 5 -6.20 -13.75 9.14
N PRO A 6 -7.49 -13.77 9.50
CA PRO A 6 -8.28 -12.55 9.70
C PRO A 6 -7.74 -11.59 10.75
N SER A 7 -6.90 -12.07 11.68
CA SER A 7 -6.20 -11.20 12.64
C SER A 7 -5.10 -10.34 12.01
N VAL A 8 -4.71 -10.65 10.76
CA VAL A 8 -3.74 -9.86 9.97
C VAL A 8 -4.50 -8.96 9.00
N ALA A 9 -4.36 -7.66 9.14
CA ALA A 9 -4.99 -6.67 8.27
C ALA A 9 -4.06 -6.18 7.17
N CYS A 10 -4.63 -5.75 6.04
CA CYS A 10 -3.96 -4.84 5.13
C CYS A 10 -4.58 -3.44 5.21
N ILE A 11 -3.73 -2.42 5.06
CA ILE A 11 -4.09 -1.00 5.04
C ILE A 11 -3.56 -0.43 3.73
N LEU A 12 -4.47 -0.07 2.83
CA LEU A 12 -4.13 0.58 1.57
C LEU A 12 -4.27 2.09 1.71
N LEU A 13 -3.16 2.81 1.61
CA LEU A 13 -3.14 4.27 1.71
C LEU A 13 -3.47 4.89 0.36
N ALA A 14 -4.65 5.50 0.25
CA ALA A 14 -5.19 6.14 -0.94
C ALA A 14 -5.61 7.60 -0.71
N ALA A 15 -5.21 8.22 0.41
CA ALA A 15 -5.55 9.61 0.75
C ALA A 15 -4.48 10.64 0.31
N GLY A 16 -3.54 10.27 -0.54
CA GLY A 16 -2.45 11.15 -1.00
C GLY A 16 -2.95 12.25 -1.93
N SER A 17 -2.47 13.49 -1.71
CA SER A 17 -2.90 14.69 -2.47
C SER A 17 -2.40 14.75 -3.92
N ALA A 18 -1.57 13.82 -4.37
CA ALA A 18 -1.03 13.72 -5.76
C ALA A 18 -0.60 15.07 -6.38
N ARG A 19 0.01 15.97 -5.59
CA ARG A 19 0.37 17.35 -6.02
C ARG A 19 1.23 17.38 -7.29
N ARG A 20 2.13 16.39 -7.46
CA ARG A 20 3.04 16.30 -8.62
C ARG A 20 2.35 15.81 -9.90
N PHE A 21 1.18 15.19 -9.78
CA PHE A 21 0.35 14.66 -10.87
C PHE A 21 -0.76 15.65 -11.29
N GLY A 22 -0.82 16.86 -10.69
CA GLY A 22 -1.91 17.79 -10.92
C GLY A 22 -3.24 17.44 -10.26
N GLY A 23 -3.26 16.45 -9.37
CA GLY A 23 -4.46 15.92 -8.70
C GLY A 23 -5.02 14.66 -9.35
N GLY A 24 -5.80 13.88 -8.61
CA GLY A 24 -6.53 12.72 -9.17
C GLY A 24 -5.69 11.52 -9.61
N LYS A 25 -4.38 11.47 -9.31
CA LYS A 25 -3.46 10.38 -9.71
C LYS A 25 -4.05 8.98 -9.53
N LEU A 26 -4.64 8.73 -8.37
CA LEU A 26 -5.15 7.41 -8.02
C LEU A 26 -6.38 6.99 -8.85
N PHE A 27 -7.05 7.96 -9.48
CA PHE A 27 -8.19 7.74 -10.37
C PHE A 27 -7.80 7.70 -11.85
N ALA A 28 -6.54 8.00 -12.19
CA ALA A 28 -6.05 7.89 -13.55
C ALA A 28 -6.20 6.45 -14.06
N PRO A 29 -6.72 6.26 -15.30
CA PRO A 29 -6.95 4.93 -15.82
C PRO A 29 -5.62 4.25 -16.20
N LEU A 30 -5.34 3.11 -15.60
CA LEU A 30 -4.29 2.18 -16.00
C LEU A 30 -4.97 0.96 -16.61
N ASN A 31 -4.83 0.77 -17.94
CA ASN A 31 -5.48 -0.32 -18.67
C ASN A 31 -6.99 -0.45 -18.35
N GLY A 32 -7.70 0.69 -18.31
CA GLY A 32 -9.15 0.76 -18.12
C GLY A 32 -9.65 0.73 -16.68
N LEU A 33 -8.79 0.58 -15.68
CA LEU A 33 -9.14 0.65 -14.26
C LEU A 33 -8.41 1.80 -13.55
N PRO A 34 -9.03 2.46 -12.58
CA PRO A 34 -8.33 3.40 -11.72
C PRO A 34 -7.08 2.80 -11.08
N LEU A 35 -5.99 3.55 -11.01
CA LEU A 35 -4.69 3.11 -10.51
C LEU A 35 -4.78 2.43 -9.13
N TRP A 36 -5.51 3.03 -8.18
CA TRP A 36 -5.67 2.46 -6.83
C TRP A 36 -6.28 1.05 -6.81
N GLN A 37 -7.13 0.72 -7.78
CA GLN A 37 -7.77 -0.59 -7.85
C GLN A 37 -6.79 -1.71 -8.21
N TRP A 38 -5.68 -1.36 -8.85
CA TRP A 38 -4.60 -2.31 -9.13
C TRP A 38 -3.94 -2.77 -7.82
N ALA A 39 -3.54 -1.82 -6.97
CA ALA A 39 -2.97 -2.15 -5.67
C ALA A 39 -3.97 -2.91 -4.77
N ALA A 40 -5.24 -2.49 -4.74
CA ALA A 40 -6.29 -3.20 -4.01
C ALA A 40 -6.44 -4.65 -4.47
N SER A 41 -6.46 -4.90 -5.78
CA SER A 41 -6.54 -6.26 -6.33
C SER A 41 -5.35 -7.14 -5.97
N ARG A 42 -4.13 -6.57 -5.86
CA ARG A 42 -2.94 -7.31 -5.41
C ARG A 42 -3.07 -7.78 -3.97
N LEU A 43 -3.60 -6.94 -3.08
CA LEU A 43 -3.87 -7.30 -1.69
C LEU A 43 -4.95 -8.40 -1.58
N GLU A 44 -5.99 -8.34 -2.41
CA GLU A 44 -7.00 -9.41 -2.49
C GLU A 44 -6.39 -10.72 -2.98
N GLN A 45 -5.58 -10.67 -4.04
CA GLN A 45 -4.86 -11.83 -4.58
C GLN A 45 -3.86 -12.42 -3.59
N ALA A 46 -3.30 -11.61 -2.69
CA ALA A 46 -2.45 -12.10 -1.61
C ALA A 46 -3.23 -12.89 -0.55
N GLY A 47 -4.56 -12.76 -0.51
CA GLY A 47 -5.45 -13.47 0.40
C GLY A 47 -5.86 -12.70 1.65
N PHE A 48 -5.63 -11.39 1.72
CA PHE A 48 -6.14 -10.59 2.84
C PHE A 48 -7.67 -10.58 2.85
N VAL A 49 -8.26 -10.80 4.02
CA VAL A 49 -9.70 -10.74 4.27
C VAL A 49 -10.09 -9.53 5.13
N SER A 50 -9.20 -9.07 6.02
CA SER A 50 -9.35 -7.83 6.78
C SER A 50 -8.66 -6.69 6.03
N ARG A 51 -9.42 -5.79 5.40
CA ARG A 51 -8.92 -4.80 4.43
C ARG A 51 -9.45 -3.42 4.74
N TYR A 52 -8.55 -2.45 4.91
CA TYR A 52 -8.85 -1.05 5.18
C TYR A 52 -8.35 -0.18 4.03
N LEU A 53 -9.23 0.65 3.49
CA LEU A 53 -8.93 1.61 2.42
C LEU A 53 -8.98 3.02 3.01
N VAL A 54 -7.81 3.64 3.21
CA VAL A 54 -7.70 4.99 3.73
C VAL A 54 -7.81 5.98 2.58
N VAL A 55 -8.81 6.86 2.64
CA VAL A 55 -9.17 7.80 1.57
C VAL A 55 -9.24 9.23 2.08
N ASN A 56 -9.10 10.19 1.16
CA ASN A 56 -9.40 11.60 1.45
C ASN A 56 -10.92 11.81 1.24
N PRO A 57 -11.67 12.32 2.25
CA PRO A 57 -13.09 12.60 2.11
C PRO A 57 -13.40 13.64 1.03
N GLY A 58 -12.43 14.51 0.68
CA GLY A 58 -12.57 15.50 -0.41
C GLY A 58 -12.43 14.92 -1.83
N ASP A 59 -12.09 13.65 -1.99
CA ASP A 59 -11.95 13.03 -3.32
C ASP A 59 -13.33 12.88 -3.97
N GLN A 60 -13.52 13.53 -5.12
CA GLN A 60 -14.81 13.51 -5.85
C GLN A 60 -15.22 12.08 -6.28
N ALA A 61 -14.27 11.24 -6.59
CA ALA A 61 -14.52 9.88 -7.05
C ALA A 61 -14.88 8.92 -5.90
N GLN A 62 -14.78 9.33 -4.64
CA GLN A 62 -15.15 8.55 -3.45
C GLN A 62 -14.78 7.06 -3.55
N PRO A 63 -13.49 6.68 -3.50
CA PRO A 63 -13.09 5.30 -3.72
C PRO A 63 -13.75 4.36 -2.73
N THR A 64 -14.45 3.37 -3.27
CA THR A 64 -15.10 2.30 -2.52
C THR A 64 -14.86 0.98 -3.21
N ARG A 65 -14.79 -0.11 -2.44
CA ARG A 65 -14.63 -1.46 -2.98
C ARG A 65 -15.31 -2.47 -2.06
N SER A 66 -16.08 -3.39 -2.62
CA SER A 66 -16.75 -4.42 -1.85
C SER A 66 -15.74 -5.25 -1.04
N GLY A 67 -16.05 -5.50 0.23
CA GLY A 67 -15.19 -6.24 1.15
C GLY A 67 -13.99 -5.45 1.68
N TRP A 68 -14.02 -4.11 1.55
CA TRP A 68 -13.07 -3.17 2.14
C TRP A 68 -13.78 -2.23 3.11
N ASP A 69 -13.20 -2.03 4.28
CA ASP A 69 -13.62 -0.99 5.21
C ASP A 69 -13.03 0.35 4.75
N ARG A 70 -13.90 1.26 4.31
CA ARG A 70 -13.51 2.60 3.89
C ARG A 70 -13.26 3.47 5.12
N VAL A 71 -12.07 4.06 5.21
CA VAL A 71 -11.61 4.88 6.34
C VAL A 71 -11.26 6.28 5.84
N GLU A 72 -11.93 7.29 6.36
CA GLU A 72 -11.69 8.68 5.95
C GLU A 72 -10.56 9.31 6.77
N ASN A 73 -9.56 9.86 6.08
CA ASN A 73 -8.53 10.68 6.67
C ASN A 73 -8.86 12.16 6.45
N THR A 74 -9.45 12.81 7.44
CA THR A 74 -9.81 14.23 7.40
C THR A 74 -8.62 15.19 7.56
N SER A 75 -7.42 14.66 7.82
CA SER A 75 -6.18 15.42 8.00
C SER A 75 -5.12 15.02 6.95
N ALA A 76 -5.54 14.64 5.73
CA ALA A 76 -4.63 14.17 4.68
C ALA A 76 -3.59 15.23 4.27
N GLU A 77 -3.89 16.51 4.45
CA GLU A 77 -2.98 17.64 4.20
C GLU A 77 -1.77 17.67 5.14
N GLU A 78 -1.84 17.04 6.31
CA GLU A 78 -0.71 16.91 7.26
C GLU A 78 0.40 15.97 6.73
N GLY A 79 0.19 15.31 5.59
CA GLY A 79 1.15 14.39 4.98
C GLY A 79 0.85 12.91 5.24
N ILE A 80 1.70 12.03 4.72
CA ILE A 80 1.48 10.57 4.73
C ILE A 80 1.32 9.99 6.15
N ALA A 81 1.94 10.61 7.15
CA ALA A 81 1.86 10.16 8.53
C ALA A 81 0.41 10.15 9.06
N SER A 82 -0.42 11.13 8.66
CA SER A 82 -1.84 11.17 9.04
C SER A 82 -2.59 9.96 8.49
N SER A 83 -2.37 9.61 7.22
CA SER A 83 -3.00 8.44 6.59
C SER A 83 -2.56 7.12 7.26
N ILE A 84 -1.28 7.02 7.65
CA ILE A 84 -0.80 5.85 8.40
C ILE A 84 -1.50 5.76 9.76
N ARG A 85 -1.56 6.85 10.53
CA ARG A 85 -2.23 6.88 11.85
C ARG A 85 -3.69 6.46 11.72
N THR A 86 -4.44 7.10 10.83
CA THR A 86 -5.86 6.82 10.60
C THR A 86 -6.12 5.35 10.23
N GLY A 87 -5.32 4.79 9.33
CA GLY A 87 -5.46 3.39 8.94
C GLY A 87 -5.09 2.41 10.06
N VAL A 88 -4.04 2.71 10.80
CA VAL A 88 -3.56 1.86 11.91
C VAL A 88 -4.52 1.89 13.09
N GLU A 89 -5.13 3.04 13.41
CA GLU A 89 -6.19 3.17 14.43
C GLU A 89 -7.40 2.33 14.06
N SER A 90 -7.84 2.39 12.80
CA SER A 90 -8.99 1.59 12.32
C SER A 90 -8.71 0.09 12.33
N ALA A 91 -7.46 -0.32 12.14
CA ALA A 91 -7.01 -1.71 12.23
C ALA A 91 -6.60 -2.13 13.66
N SER A 92 -6.88 -1.32 14.68
CA SER A 92 -6.54 -1.64 16.07
C SER A 92 -7.18 -2.97 16.48
N GLY A 93 -6.47 -3.74 17.32
CA GLY A 93 -6.89 -5.10 17.73
C GLY A 93 -6.47 -6.20 16.76
N ARG A 94 -5.87 -5.89 15.58
CA ARG A 94 -5.24 -6.88 14.71
C ARG A 94 -3.87 -7.28 15.26
N SER A 95 -3.51 -8.55 15.08
CA SER A 95 -2.22 -9.08 15.51
C SER A 95 -1.06 -8.52 14.68
N ARG A 96 -1.36 -8.16 13.43
CA ARG A 96 -0.40 -7.68 12.45
C ARG A 96 -1.07 -6.78 11.39
N MET A 97 -0.33 -5.81 10.86
CA MET A 97 -0.78 -4.91 9.80
C MET A 97 0.23 -4.89 8.66
N VAL A 98 -0.24 -4.96 7.43
CA VAL A 98 0.57 -4.71 6.22
C VAL A 98 0.10 -3.39 5.61
N ILE A 99 0.98 -2.40 5.56
CA ILE A 99 0.71 -1.08 4.98
C ILE A 99 1.22 -1.08 3.55
N ALA A 100 0.36 -0.73 2.60
CA ALA A 100 0.66 -0.61 1.17
C ALA A 100 0.22 0.74 0.62
N LEU A 101 0.80 1.15 -0.50
CA LEU A 101 0.49 2.42 -1.18
C LEU A 101 -0.35 2.15 -2.42
N ALA A 102 -1.34 2.99 -2.66
CA ALA A 102 -2.30 2.84 -3.76
C ALA A 102 -1.73 3.18 -5.15
N ASP A 103 -0.55 3.80 -5.21
CA ASP A 103 0.18 4.13 -6.43
C ASP A 103 1.20 3.06 -6.87
N MET A 104 1.25 1.92 -6.16
CA MET A 104 2.12 0.78 -6.48
C MET A 104 1.31 -0.37 -7.13
N PRO A 105 1.05 -0.34 -8.46
CA PRO A 105 0.07 -1.23 -9.10
C PRO A 105 0.54 -2.67 -9.25
N PHE A 106 1.85 -2.92 -9.20
CA PHE A 106 2.44 -4.21 -9.55
C PHE A 106 3.03 -4.98 -8.37
N VAL A 107 2.63 -4.62 -7.15
CA VAL A 107 3.10 -5.37 -5.96
C VAL A 107 2.78 -6.85 -6.10
N ASP A 108 3.79 -7.71 -5.95
CA ASP A 108 3.60 -9.15 -6.04
C ASP A 108 2.76 -9.69 -4.88
N PRO A 109 1.64 -10.38 -5.15
CA PRO A 109 0.81 -10.98 -4.11
C PRO A 109 1.56 -11.98 -3.22
N GLY A 110 2.54 -12.71 -3.78
CA GLY A 110 3.40 -13.63 -3.02
C GLY A 110 4.29 -12.88 -2.02
N HIS A 111 4.83 -11.73 -2.43
CA HIS A 111 5.60 -10.85 -1.54
C HIS A 111 4.73 -10.29 -0.40
N LEU A 112 3.52 -9.81 -0.70
CA LEU A 112 2.55 -9.36 0.29
C LEU A 112 2.20 -10.47 1.30
N ALA A 113 1.94 -11.67 0.82
CA ALA A 113 1.66 -12.83 1.67
C ALA A 113 2.88 -13.21 2.54
N ALA A 114 4.09 -13.06 2.02
CA ALA A 114 5.32 -13.30 2.77
C ALA A 114 5.54 -12.25 3.88
N LEU A 115 5.21 -10.98 3.61
CA LEU A 115 5.22 -9.92 4.63
C LEU A 115 4.17 -10.18 5.73
N ALA A 116 2.96 -10.59 5.34
CA ALA A 116 1.88 -10.91 6.28
C ALA A 116 2.24 -12.04 7.27
N ARG A 117 3.06 -13.00 6.83
CA ARG A 117 3.48 -14.18 7.61
C ARG A 117 4.84 -14.04 8.28
N SER A 118 5.53 -12.91 8.08
CA SER A 118 6.85 -12.70 8.69
C SER A 118 6.73 -12.35 10.17
N ASP A 119 7.81 -12.57 10.92
CA ASP A 119 7.92 -12.11 12.32
C ASP A 119 8.51 -10.69 12.37
N GLY A 120 8.23 -9.97 13.46
CA GLY A 120 8.76 -8.63 13.69
C GLY A 120 8.30 -7.58 12.68
N VAL A 121 9.05 -6.49 12.57
CA VAL A 121 8.83 -5.41 11.62
C VAL A 121 9.63 -5.70 10.35
N VAL A 122 8.94 -5.77 9.20
CA VAL A 122 9.59 -6.12 7.92
C VAL A 122 9.17 -5.15 6.82
N PHE A 123 10.15 -4.56 6.15
CA PHE A 123 9.97 -3.67 5.02
C PHE A 123 10.30 -4.35 3.70
N THR A 124 9.71 -3.87 2.62
CA THR A 124 10.21 -4.18 1.28
C THR A 124 11.57 -3.52 1.07
N ARG A 125 12.55 -4.28 0.57
CA ARG A 125 13.86 -3.75 0.19
C ARG A 125 13.82 -3.28 -1.25
N PHE A 126 14.07 -2.01 -1.47
CA PHE A 126 14.20 -1.41 -2.79
C PHE A 126 15.53 -1.77 -3.43
N ALA A 127 15.68 -1.52 -4.73
CA ALA A 127 16.90 -1.87 -5.48
C ALA A 127 18.16 -1.19 -4.93
N ASP A 128 18.03 0.00 -4.36
CA ASP A 128 19.11 0.75 -3.71
C ASP A 128 19.38 0.34 -2.25
N GLY A 129 18.70 -0.72 -1.77
CA GLY A 129 18.84 -1.25 -0.42
C GLY A 129 17.96 -0.57 0.63
N ARG A 130 17.28 0.54 0.31
CA ARG A 130 16.43 1.26 1.27
C ARG A 130 15.19 0.47 1.65
N PRO A 131 14.73 0.59 2.92
CA PRO A 131 13.43 0.07 3.34
C PRO A 131 12.30 0.92 2.76
N GLY A 132 11.18 0.28 2.37
CA GLY A 132 9.99 0.96 1.87
C GLY A 132 8.73 0.16 2.04
N CYS A 133 7.62 0.67 1.49
CA CYS A 133 6.35 -0.04 1.40
C CYS A 133 6.34 -0.98 0.18
N PRO A 134 5.50 -2.04 0.24
CA PRO A 134 4.69 -2.44 1.40
C PRO A 134 5.55 -2.89 2.59
N ALA A 135 5.02 -2.70 3.80
CA ALA A 135 5.73 -3.04 5.03
C ALA A 135 4.78 -3.65 6.07
N ALA A 136 5.30 -4.57 6.88
CA ALA A 136 4.53 -5.33 7.86
C ALA A 136 4.95 -4.98 9.28
N PHE A 137 3.97 -4.82 10.15
CA PHE A 137 4.11 -4.39 11.54
C PHE A 137 3.31 -5.28 12.48
N PRO A 138 3.89 -5.88 13.53
CA PRO A 138 3.15 -6.54 14.59
C PRO A 138 2.37 -5.52 15.42
N ALA A 139 1.37 -5.97 16.18
CA ALA A 139 0.56 -5.11 17.06
C ALA A 139 1.40 -4.24 18.00
N GLY A 140 2.54 -4.74 18.49
CA GLY A 140 3.46 -3.99 19.34
C GLY A 140 4.09 -2.75 18.71
N ALA A 141 4.06 -2.62 17.37
CA ALA A 141 4.56 -1.43 16.67
C ALA A 141 3.52 -0.30 16.56
N LEU A 142 2.27 -0.53 16.97
CA LEU A 142 1.15 0.42 16.88
C LEU A 142 1.51 1.78 17.46
N ALA A 143 2.03 1.81 18.68
CA ALA A 143 2.37 3.06 19.39
C ALA A 143 3.38 3.91 18.58
N SER A 144 4.37 3.28 17.96
CA SER A 144 5.38 3.98 17.15
C SER A 144 4.79 4.52 15.85
N LEU A 145 3.90 3.77 15.19
CA LEU A 145 3.20 4.21 13.98
C LEU A 145 2.32 5.44 14.27
N LEU A 146 1.64 5.47 15.42
CA LEU A 146 0.81 6.59 15.87
C LEU A 146 1.62 7.86 16.22
N GLN A 147 2.93 7.74 16.45
CA GLN A 147 3.82 8.88 16.69
C GLN A 147 4.36 9.54 15.40
N LEU A 148 4.12 8.97 14.24
CA LEU A 148 4.54 9.57 12.96
C LEU A 148 3.87 10.94 12.75
N ARG A 149 4.61 11.89 12.15
CA ARG A 149 4.14 13.25 11.86
C ARG A 149 4.62 13.72 10.48
N GLY A 150 3.81 14.57 9.84
CA GLY A 150 4.13 15.20 8.56
C GLY A 150 4.32 14.19 7.43
N ASP A 151 5.31 14.41 6.59
CA ASP A 151 5.64 13.54 5.44
C ASP A 151 6.56 12.36 5.79
N ARG A 152 6.70 12.03 7.08
CA ARG A 152 7.47 10.87 7.50
C ARG A 152 6.64 9.60 7.30
N GLY A 153 7.03 8.80 6.30
CA GLY A 153 6.46 7.47 6.06
C GLY A 153 6.94 6.42 7.07
N ALA A 154 6.31 5.25 7.05
CA ALA A 154 6.63 4.14 7.95
C ALA A 154 8.10 3.68 7.88
N ALA A 155 8.78 3.85 6.74
CA ALA A 155 10.19 3.50 6.56
C ALA A 155 11.13 4.23 7.55
N ALA A 156 10.74 5.41 8.03
CA ALA A 156 11.49 6.16 9.05
C ALA A 156 11.61 5.41 10.39
N LEU A 157 10.76 4.42 10.63
CA LEU A 157 10.78 3.60 11.86
C LEU A 157 11.66 2.35 11.73
N CYS A 158 12.26 2.08 10.57
CA CYS A 158 12.98 0.83 10.34
C CYS A 158 14.09 0.60 11.39
N SER A 159 14.97 1.55 11.57
CA SER A 159 16.07 1.44 12.55
C SER A 159 15.56 1.43 14.00
N THR A 160 14.61 2.30 14.31
CA THR A 160 14.08 2.46 15.68
C THR A 160 13.38 1.19 16.17
N LEU A 161 12.68 0.47 15.28
CA LEU A 161 11.93 -0.74 15.59
C LEU A 161 12.74 -2.03 15.35
N GLY A 162 14.03 -1.95 15.06
CA GLY A 162 14.82 -3.13 14.70
C GLY A 162 14.29 -3.84 13.46
N GLY A 163 13.73 -3.07 12.51
CA GLY A 163 13.10 -3.60 11.32
C GLY A 163 14.09 -4.27 10.38
N THR A 164 13.66 -5.35 9.78
CA THR A 164 14.39 -6.06 8.72
C THR A 164 13.84 -5.70 7.34
N THR A 165 14.55 -6.11 6.29
CA THR A 165 14.09 -5.91 4.91
C THR A 165 13.98 -7.23 4.15
N LYS A 166 12.97 -7.35 3.27
CA LYS A 166 12.76 -8.47 2.38
C LYS A 166 12.74 -8.00 0.93
N ALA A 167 13.61 -8.55 0.10
CA ALA A 167 13.60 -8.24 -1.33
C ALA A 167 12.42 -8.95 -2.01
N PRO A 168 11.70 -8.28 -2.92
CA PRO A 168 10.78 -8.95 -3.83
C PRO A 168 11.55 -9.78 -4.86
N LEU A 169 10.89 -10.83 -5.41
CA LEU A 169 11.50 -11.75 -6.38
C LEU A 169 11.08 -11.46 -7.84
N ASP A 170 10.47 -10.31 -8.09
CA ASP A 170 9.82 -9.96 -9.36
C ASP A 170 10.60 -8.97 -10.23
N GLY A 171 11.91 -8.84 -10.00
CA GLY A 171 12.78 -7.95 -10.77
C GLY A 171 12.50 -6.45 -10.56
N GLY A 172 11.87 -6.08 -9.44
CA GLY A 172 11.62 -4.68 -9.07
C GLY A 172 10.21 -4.18 -9.37
N LEU A 173 9.33 -5.00 -9.93
CA LEU A 173 7.93 -4.62 -10.21
C LEU A 173 7.18 -4.22 -8.93
N THR A 174 7.40 -4.94 -7.84
CA THR A 174 6.81 -4.64 -6.51
C THR A 174 7.16 -3.24 -6.01
N THR A 175 8.30 -2.69 -6.40
CA THR A 175 8.76 -1.36 -5.95
C THR A 175 8.53 -0.26 -6.98
N PHE A 176 7.83 -0.57 -8.08
CA PHE A 176 7.42 0.41 -9.07
C PHE A 176 6.25 1.23 -8.54
N ASP A 177 6.42 2.54 -8.46
CA ASP A 177 5.39 3.52 -8.09
C ASP A 177 5.09 4.45 -9.27
N VAL A 178 3.85 4.93 -9.33
CA VAL A 178 3.39 5.89 -10.33
C VAL A 178 3.34 7.26 -9.68
N ASP A 179 4.32 8.12 -9.96
CA ASP A 179 4.40 9.47 -9.43
C ASP A 179 4.05 10.56 -10.45
N ARG A 180 4.21 10.25 -11.75
CA ARG A 180 4.02 11.18 -12.88
C ARG A 180 3.31 10.49 -14.03
N ASP A 181 2.78 11.26 -14.99
CA ASP A 181 2.16 10.73 -16.22
C ASP A 181 3.09 9.81 -17.02
N ALA A 182 4.40 10.08 -16.99
CA ALA A 182 5.39 9.23 -17.64
C ALA A 182 5.44 7.83 -17.03
N ASP A 183 5.28 7.70 -15.71
CA ASP A 183 5.27 6.43 -15.00
C ASP A 183 3.99 5.64 -15.32
N LEU A 184 2.85 6.32 -15.47
CA LEU A 184 1.59 5.69 -15.90
C LEU A 184 1.76 5.11 -17.32
N SER A 185 2.35 5.88 -18.25
CA SER A 185 2.66 5.43 -19.60
C SER A 185 3.63 4.23 -19.61
N GLU A 186 4.61 4.20 -18.69
CA GLU A 186 5.52 3.06 -18.53
C GLU A 186 4.78 1.85 -17.98
N ALA A 187 3.92 2.03 -16.97
CA ALA A 187 3.08 0.96 -16.45
C ALA A 187 2.23 0.29 -17.54
N GLU A 188 1.64 1.07 -18.43
CA GLU A 188 0.89 0.54 -19.58
C GLU A 188 1.80 -0.25 -20.55
N ARG A 189 3.02 0.24 -20.81
CA ARG A 189 4.01 -0.50 -21.63
C ARG A 189 4.39 -1.82 -20.98
N MET A 190 4.58 -1.84 -19.65
CA MET A 190 4.86 -3.06 -18.88
C MET A 190 3.74 -4.09 -19.01
N ILE A 191 2.48 -3.66 -18.88
CA ILE A 191 1.30 -4.54 -19.04
C ILE A 191 1.25 -5.12 -20.46
N ARG A 192 1.47 -4.29 -21.50
CA ARG A 192 1.49 -4.77 -22.89
C ARG A 192 2.59 -5.80 -23.15
N ARG A 193 3.78 -5.62 -22.57
CA ARG A 193 4.92 -6.56 -22.70
C ARG A 193 4.74 -7.83 -21.86
N ASN A 194 4.04 -7.73 -20.75
CA ASN A 194 3.78 -8.86 -19.86
C ASN A 194 2.31 -8.91 -19.46
N PRO A 195 1.44 -9.54 -20.28
CA PRO A 195 0.00 -9.66 -19.99
C PRO A 195 -0.33 -10.36 -18.66
N ARG A 196 0.61 -11.07 -18.04
CA ARG A 196 0.42 -11.67 -16.71
C ARG A 196 0.31 -10.63 -15.61
N LEU A 197 0.76 -9.39 -15.84
CA LEU A 197 0.55 -8.28 -14.91
C LEU A 197 -0.90 -7.86 -14.85
N SER A 198 -1.66 -8.03 -15.95
CA SER A 198 -3.09 -7.74 -15.99
C SER A 198 -3.87 -8.87 -15.32
N PHE A 199 -4.80 -8.51 -14.42
CA PHE A 199 -5.82 -9.41 -13.87
C PHE A 199 -7.18 -9.23 -14.58
N LEU A 200 -7.23 -8.34 -15.55
CA LEU A 200 -8.39 -8.18 -16.43
C LEU A 200 -8.33 -9.28 -17.50
N ARG A 201 -9.17 -10.27 -17.37
CA ARG A 201 -9.50 -11.25 -18.44
C ARG A 201 -10.95 -11.09 -18.82
#